data_6b7bf94b524b3958ab77e6261f5da1ff
#
_entry.id   6b7bf94b524b3958ab77e6261f5da1ff
#
_cell.length_a   1.000
_cell.length_b   1.000
_cell.length_c   1.000
_cell.angle_alpha   90.00
_cell.angle_beta   90.00
_cell.angle_gamma   90.00
#
_symmetry.space_group_name_H-M   'P 1'
#
loop_
_entity.id
_entity.type
_entity.pdbx_description
1 polymer ?
#
loop_
_entity_poly.entity_id
_entity_poly.type
_entity_poly.pdbx_seq_one_letter_code
_entity_poly.pdbx_strand_id
1 'polypeptide(L)'
;MTAAAATVTVAAVQPTPVFLDRDATVERLVASIDEAAASGAQLVVFPEAIVPGYPDWVWRTRAWADQSWYRRLWEQAVDIPGPVTDALGSAARRAGVWLAVGVNERVPSGTLYNTLLYIGPDGAVAGVHRKLMPTGGERTVWG
;
A
#
# COMPACT_ATOMS: atom_id res chain seq x y z
N MET A 1 22.13 27.44 -22.96
CA MET A 1 22.51 26.27 -22.14
C MET A 1 21.20 25.58 -21.71
N THR A 2 20.86 24.49 -22.37
CA THR A 2 19.71 23.63 -21.94
C THR A 2 20.13 22.93 -20.66
N ALA A 3 19.43 23.16 -19.55
CA ALA A 3 19.63 22.39 -18.32
C ALA A 3 19.40 20.93 -18.66
N ALA A 4 20.34 20.05 -18.28
CA ALA A 4 20.14 18.61 -18.39
C ALA A 4 18.89 18.25 -17.59
N ALA A 5 17.97 17.48 -18.18
CA ALA A 5 16.80 17.01 -17.48
C ALA A 5 17.26 16.15 -16.29
N ALA A 6 16.78 16.45 -15.09
CA ALA A 6 17.03 15.62 -13.93
C ALA A 6 16.32 14.27 -14.13
N THR A 7 17.06 13.18 -14.04
CA THR A 7 16.50 11.82 -14.10
C THR A 7 16.23 11.31 -12.69
N VAL A 8 15.12 10.58 -12.52
CA VAL A 8 14.76 9.89 -11.28
C VAL A 8 14.76 8.39 -11.54
N THR A 9 15.45 7.63 -10.71
CA THR A 9 15.43 6.17 -10.75
C THR A 9 14.25 5.66 -9.95
N VAL A 10 13.37 4.91 -10.61
CA VAL A 10 12.16 4.34 -10.00
C VAL A 10 12.25 2.81 -9.99
N ALA A 11 11.95 2.20 -8.86
CA ALA A 11 11.76 0.77 -8.73
C ALA A 11 10.25 0.45 -8.66
N ALA A 12 9.74 -0.29 -9.64
CA ALA A 12 8.42 -0.92 -9.57
C ALA A 12 8.61 -2.31 -8.95
N VAL A 13 8.15 -2.48 -7.71
CA VAL A 13 8.37 -3.69 -6.91
C VAL A 13 7.07 -4.44 -6.75
N GLN A 14 7.02 -5.68 -7.20
CA GLN A 14 5.81 -6.52 -7.20
C GLN A 14 6.04 -7.79 -6.35
N PRO A 15 6.12 -7.68 -5.01
CA PRO A 15 6.27 -8.84 -4.15
C PRO A 15 4.92 -9.56 -3.99
N THR A 16 4.95 -10.85 -3.70
CA THR A 16 3.75 -11.58 -3.29
C THR A 16 3.38 -11.19 -1.86
N PRO A 17 2.19 -10.64 -1.58
CA PRO A 17 1.76 -10.36 -0.21
C PRO A 17 1.56 -11.65 0.58
N VAL A 18 1.65 -11.58 1.91
CA VAL A 18 1.08 -12.61 2.77
C VAL A 18 -0.41 -12.29 2.90
N PHE A 19 -1.23 -13.01 2.15
CA PHE A 19 -2.64 -12.66 1.96
C PHE A 19 -3.42 -12.59 3.28
N LEU A 20 -4.03 -11.43 3.52
CA LEU A 20 -4.73 -11.09 4.75
C LEU A 20 -3.89 -11.25 6.04
N ASP A 21 -2.59 -10.97 5.91
CA ASP A 21 -1.65 -10.78 7.01
C ASP A 21 -0.89 -9.49 6.75
N ARG A 22 -1.34 -8.42 7.40
CA ARG A 22 -0.81 -7.06 7.26
C ARG A 22 0.65 -6.98 7.66
N ASP A 23 0.96 -7.53 8.83
CA ASP A 23 2.26 -7.33 9.45
C ASP A 23 3.35 -8.11 8.69
N ALA A 24 3.08 -9.37 8.33
CA ALA A 24 3.98 -10.17 7.50
C ALA A 24 4.14 -9.59 6.08
N THR A 25 3.10 -8.96 5.52
CA THR A 25 3.21 -8.25 4.24
C THR A 25 4.12 -7.04 4.38
N VAL A 26 3.93 -6.21 5.41
CA VAL A 26 4.76 -5.02 5.67
C VAL A 26 6.24 -5.39 5.84
N GLU A 27 6.55 -6.48 6.55
CA GLU A 27 7.93 -6.98 6.67
C GLU A 27 8.57 -7.26 5.29
N ARG A 28 7.82 -7.89 4.38
CA ARG A 28 8.29 -8.12 3.00
C ARG A 28 8.51 -6.82 2.24
N LEU A 29 7.61 -5.84 2.39
CA LEU A 29 7.78 -4.55 1.74
C LEU A 29 9.02 -3.83 2.26
N VAL A 30 9.26 -3.85 3.57
CA VAL A 30 10.45 -3.23 4.19
C VAL A 30 11.74 -3.84 3.61
N ALA A 31 11.82 -5.17 3.49
CA ALA A 31 12.97 -5.82 2.88
C ALA A 31 13.16 -5.41 1.41
N SER A 32 12.05 -5.33 0.65
CA SER A 32 12.07 -4.90 -0.75
C SER A 32 12.47 -3.42 -0.93
N ILE A 33 12.12 -2.56 0.03
CA ILE A 33 12.55 -1.14 0.04
C ILE A 33 14.07 -1.05 0.17
N ASP A 34 14.65 -1.81 1.10
CA ASP A 34 16.11 -1.82 1.32
C ASP A 34 16.85 -2.34 0.07
N GLU A 35 16.35 -3.38 -0.59
CA GLU A 35 16.90 -3.94 -1.83
C GLU A 35 16.81 -2.93 -2.99
N ALA A 36 15.66 -2.29 -3.17
CA ALA A 36 15.46 -1.29 -4.22
C ALA A 36 16.38 -0.08 -4.01
N ALA A 37 16.51 0.41 -2.78
CA ALA A 37 17.41 1.51 -2.44
C ALA A 37 18.87 1.15 -2.68
N ALA A 38 19.30 -0.06 -2.33
CA ALA A 38 20.65 -0.55 -2.61
C ALA A 38 20.94 -0.61 -4.12
N SER A 39 19.91 -0.76 -4.95
CA SER A 39 19.99 -0.71 -6.42
C SER A 39 19.91 0.72 -6.99
N GLY A 40 19.87 1.77 -6.14
CA GLY A 40 19.88 3.17 -6.53
C GLY A 40 18.51 3.79 -6.80
N ALA A 41 17.42 3.14 -6.40
CA ALA A 41 16.08 3.70 -6.52
C ALA A 41 15.93 4.94 -5.62
N GLN A 42 15.26 5.97 -6.15
CA GLN A 42 14.87 7.18 -5.42
C GLN A 42 13.37 7.18 -5.10
N LEU A 43 12.59 6.42 -5.87
CA LEU A 43 11.17 6.17 -5.66
C LEU A 43 10.92 4.66 -5.77
N VAL A 44 10.25 4.10 -4.77
CA VAL A 44 9.82 2.69 -4.77
C VAL A 44 8.30 2.65 -4.82
N VAL A 45 7.77 1.94 -5.82
CA VAL A 45 6.33 1.85 -6.07
C VAL A 45 5.87 0.40 -5.90
N PHE A 46 4.84 0.20 -5.10
CA PHE A 46 4.20 -1.09 -4.85
C PHE A 46 2.80 -1.16 -5.46
N PRO A 47 2.29 -2.37 -5.74
CA PRO A 47 0.99 -2.56 -6.38
C PRO A 47 -0.20 -2.03 -5.56
N GLU A 48 -1.33 -1.90 -6.26
CA GLU A 48 -2.64 -1.63 -5.68
C GLU A 48 -2.96 -2.62 -4.54
N ALA A 49 -3.46 -2.09 -3.42
CA ALA A 49 -3.98 -2.85 -2.28
C ALA A 49 -3.05 -3.97 -1.78
N ILE A 50 -1.71 -3.82 -1.98
CA ILE A 50 -0.73 -4.85 -1.60
C ILE A 50 -0.81 -5.16 -0.10
N VAL A 51 -1.17 -4.19 0.75
CA VAL A 51 -1.33 -4.38 2.19
C VAL A 51 -2.82 -4.37 2.54
N PRO A 52 -3.34 -5.48 3.03
CA PRO A 52 -2.79 -6.82 3.22
C PRO A 52 -3.06 -7.77 2.04
N GLY A 53 -3.36 -7.26 0.86
CA GLY A 53 -3.69 -7.96 -0.36
C GLY A 53 -4.99 -7.47 -0.99
N TYR A 54 -5.08 -7.66 -2.30
CA TYR A 54 -6.28 -7.30 -3.07
C TYR A 54 -7.43 -8.27 -2.76
N PRO A 55 -8.67 -7.80 -2.57
CA PRO A 55 -9.82 -8.62 -2.22
C PRO A 55 -10.37 -9.43 -3.42
N ASP A 56 -9.55 -10.32 -4.00
CA ASP A 56 -9.87 -11.07 -5.23
C ASP A 56 -11.16 -11.92 -5.14
N TRP A 57 -11.59 -12.29 -3.94
CA TRP A 57 -12.84 -13.03 -3.74
C TRP A 57 -14.08 -12.28 -4.26
N VAL A 58 -14.07 -10.94 -4.36
CA VAL A 58 -15.20 -10.15 -4.87
C VAL A 58 -15.60 -10.52 -6.30
N TRP A 59 -14.67 -11.15 -7.05
CA TRP A 59 -14.89 -11.64 -8.40
C TRP A 59 -15.25 -13.12 -8.47
N ARG A 60 -15.10 -13.86 -7.35
CA ARG A 60 -15.20 -15.32 -7.30
C ARG A 60 -16.35 -15.80 -6.45
N THR A 61 -16.82 -15.00 -5.51
CA THR A 61 -17.90 -15.36 -4.58
C THR A 61 -19.11 -14.46 -4.80
N ARG A 62 -20.28 -14.93 -4.33
CA ARG A 62 -21.47 -14.10 -4.30
C ARG A 62 -21.32 -13.04 -3.21
N ALA A 63 -21.80 -11.81 -3.45
CA ALA A 63 -21.60 -10.64 -2.57
C ALA A 63 -21.98 -10.89 -1.09
N TRP A 64 -22.90 -11.82 -0.81
CA TRP A 64 -23.38 -12.13 0.54
C TRP A 64 -22.94 -13.48 1.07
N ALA A 65 -22.16 -14.23 0.30
CA ALA A 65 -21.85 -15.62 0.65
C ALA A 65 -20.69 -15.74 1.64
N ASP A 66 -19.83 -14.73 1.75
CA ASP A 66 -18.61 -14.87 2.55
C ASP A 66 -18.19 -13.57 3.25
N GLN A 67 -18.94 -13.21 4.28
CA GLN A 67 -18.60 -12.08 5.15
C GLN A 67 -17.30 -12.32 5.95
N SER A 68 -16.81 -13.56 6.03
CA SER A 68 -15.60 -13.88 6.76
C SER A 68 -14.35 -13.25 6.12
N TRP A 69 -14.30 -13.20 4.79
CA TRP A 69 -13.22 -12.54 4.04
C TRP A 69 -13.18 -11.04 4.27
N TYR A 70 -14.37 -10.38 4.22
CA TYR A 70 -14.48 -8.95 4.51
C TYR A 70 -14.02 -8.63 5.94
N ARG A 71 -14.46 -9.42 6.93
CA ARG A 71 -14.05 -9.25 8.33
C ARG A 71 -12.53 -9.34 8.46
N ARG A 72 -11.90 -10.38 7.89
CA ARG A 72 -10.45 -10.55 7.93
C ARG A 72 -9.71 -9.38 7.26
N LEU A 73 -10.19 -8.90 6.11
CA LEU A 73 -9.63 -7.72 5.47
C LEU A 73 -9.75 -6.50 6.38
N TRP A 74 -10.91 -6.30 6.98
CA TRP A 74 -11.17 -5.17 7.86
C TRP A 74 -10.27 -5.19 9.10
N GLU A 75 -10.07 -6.36 9.72
CA GLU A 75 -9.18 -6.55 10.87
C GLU A 75 -7.70 -6.30 10.50
N GLN A 76 -7.32 -6.59 9.26
CA GLN A 76 -5.97 -6.45 8.74
C GLN A 76 -5.76 -5.14 7.93
N ALA A 77 -6.76 -4.28 7.86
CA ALA A 77 -6.67 -3.00 7.16
C ALA A 77 -5.74 -2.01 7.88
N VAL A 78 -5.34 -0.98 7.17
CA VAL A 78 -4.34 0.00 7.59
C VAL A 78 -5.03 1.26 8.12
N ASP A 79 -4.75 1.63 9.36
CA ASP A 79 -5.09 2.94 9.89
C ASP A 79 -4.01 3.96 9.47
N ILE A 80 -4.42 5.14 9.02
CA ILE A 80 -3.51 6.22 8.59
C ILE A 80 -3.84 7.50 9.39
N PRO A 81 -2.90 7.98 10.25
CA PRO A 81 -1.62 7.36 10.63
C PRO A 81 -1.78 6.13 11.52
N GLY A 82 -0.74 5.29 11.60
CA GLY A 82 -0.74 4.10 12.43
C GLY A 82 0.53 3.26 12.29
N PRO A 83 0.58 2.07 12.90
CA PRO A 83 1.80 1.25 12.95
C PRO A 83 2.41 0.93 11.59
N VAL A 84 1.57 0.74 10.55
CA VAL A 84 2.05 0.48 9.19
C VAL A 84 2.75 1.71 8.60
N THR A 85 2.15 2.91 8.77
CA THR A 85 2.78 4.15 8.31
C THR A 85 4.08 4.43 9.04
N ASP A 86 4.18 4.07 10.32
CA ASP A 86 5.41 4.22 11.12
C ASP A 86 6.51 3.27 10.64
N ALA A 87 6.16 2.01 10.36
CA ALA A 87 7.11 1.01 9.85
C ALA A 87 7.64 1.38 8.46
N LEU A 88 6.74 1.71 7.54
CA LEU A 88 7.10 2.14 6.18
C LEU A 88 7.86 3.47 6.18
N GLY A 89 7.45 4.43 7.04
CA GLY A 89 8.13 5.70 7.22
C GLY A 89 9.55 5.53 7.76
N SER A 90 9.75 4.62 8.70
CA SER A 90 11.08 4.27 9.21
C SER A 90 11.97 3.66 8.12
N ALA A 91 11.41 2.80 7.26
CA ALA A 91 12.11 2.22 6.14
C ALA A 91 12.46 3.29 5.08
N ALA A 92 11.51 4.15 4.72
CA ALA A 92 11.72 5.25 3.77
C ALA A 92 12.85 6.18 4.22
N ARG A 93 12.83 6.58 5.50
CA ARG A 93 13.86 7.44 6.10
C ARG A 93 15.23 6.78 6.10
N ARG A 94 15.30 5.52 6.51
CA ARG A 94 16.56 4.75 6.53
C ARG A 94 17.16 4.62 5.14
N ALA A 95 16.32 4.34 4.15
CA ALA A 95 16.71 4.13 2.76
C ALA A 95 16.89 5.44 1.97
N GLY A 96 16.36 6.58 2.46
CA GLY A 96 16.39 7.88 1.79
C GLY A 96 15.53 7.92 0.51
N VAL A 97 14.45 7.16 0.45
CA VAL A 97 13.61 7.01 -0.75
C VAL A 97 12.18 7.50 -0.54
N TRP A 98 11.52 7.89 -1.63
CA TRP A 98 10.08 8.05 -1.69
C TRP A 98 9.39 6.70 -1.83
N LEU A 99 8.22 6.55 -1.20
CA LEU A 99 7.36 5.38 -1.35
C LEU A 99 6.00 5.75 -1.93
N ALA A 100 5.46 4.88 -2.79
CA ALA A 100 4.06 4.85 -3.19
C ALA A 100 3.53 3.42 -2.95
N VAL A 101 2.61 3.25 -2.00
CA VAL A 101 2.19 1.93 -1.52
C VAL A 101 0.66 1.81 -1.56
N GLY A 102 0.15 0.81 -2.29
CA GLY A 102 -1.28 0.50 -2.29
C GLY A 102 -1.69 -0.18 -0.99
N VAL A 103 -2.68 0.36 -0.30
CA VAL A 103 -3.17 -0.19 0.98
C VAL A 103 -4.69 -0.26 1.02
N ASN A 104 -5.23 -1.19 1.80
CA ASN A 104 -6.62 -1.15 2.23
C ASN A 104 -6.68 -0.25 3.48
N GLU A 105 -7.07 1.02 3.31
CA GLU A 105 -7.19 1.97 4.41
C GLU A 105 -8.49 1.74 5.17
N ARG A 106 -8.42 1.74 6.51
CA ARG A 106 -9.59 1.77 7.39
C ARG A 106 -9.68 3.13 8.06
N VAL A 107 -10.83 3.78 7.93
CA VAL A 107 -11.08 5.05 8.61
C VAL A 107 -11.89 4.85 9.90
N PRO A 108 -11.94 5.86 10.80
CA PRO A 108 -12.63 5.74 12.11
C PRO A 108 -14.12 5.38 12.01
N SER A 109 -14.79 5.69 10.90
CA SER A 109 -16.18 5.26 10.64
C SER A 109 -16.31 3.74 10.38
N GLY A 110 -15.20 3.03 10.18
CA GLY A 110 -15.17 1.61 9.81
C GLY A 110 -15.20 1.34 8.31
N THR A 111 -15.33 2.37 7.48
CA THR A 111 -15.28 2.24 6.01
C THR A 111 -13.87 1.88 5.57
N LEU A 112 -13.77 0.97 4.57
CA LEU A 112 -12.53 0.68 3.89
C LEU A 112 -12.41 1.49 2.60
N TYR A 113 -11.19 1.92 2.28
CA TYR A 113 -10.84 2.56 1.01
C TYR A 113 -9.63 1.86 0.36
N ASN A 114 -9.65 1.78 -0.95
CA ASN A 114 -8.47 1.47 -1.74
C ASN A 114 -7.63 2.74 -1.87
N THR A 115 -6.51 2.76 -1.19
CA THR A 115 -5.72 3.98 -1.01
C THR A 115 -4.29 3.79 -1.51
N LEU A 116 -3.79 4.75 -2.26
CA LEU A 116 -2.37 4.90 -2.54
C LEU A 116 -1.78 5.85 -1.51
N LEU A 117 -0.87 5.33 -0.69
CA LEU A 117 -0.17 6.04 0.38
C LEU A 117 1.17 6.52 -0.14
N TYR A 118 1.48 7.81 0.06
CA TYR A 118 2.77 8.41 -0.27
C TYR A 118 3.55 8.74 0.99
N ILE A 119 4.82 8.31 1.04
CA ILE A 119 5.73 8.57 2.17
C ILE A 119 7.02 9.19 1.63
N GLY A 120 7.45 10.28 2.25
CA GLY A 120 8.67 10.98 1.87
C GLY A 120 9.94 10.32 2.45
N PRO A 121 11.13 10.72 1.95
CA PRO A 121 12.42 10.24 2.46
C PRO A 121 12.73 10.71 3.89
N ASP A 122 11.93 11.64 4.42
CA ASP A 122 11.94 12.03 5.84
C ASP A 122 11.11 11.07 6.71
N GLY A 123 10.42 10.10 6.09
CA GLY A 123 9.54 9.14 6.73
C GLY A 123 8.16 9.67 7.06
N ALA A 124 7.83 10.90 6.67
CA ALA A 124 6.51 11.47 6.90
C ALA A 124 5.52 11.00 5.81
N VAL A 125 4.25 10.84 6.20
CA VAL A 125 3.16 10.67 5.24
C VAL A 125 2.99 11.98 4.48
N ALA A 126 3.33 11.96 3.19
CA ALA A 126 3.24 13.13 2.31
C ALA A 126 1.82 13.33 1.76
N GLY A 127 1.03 12.27 1.71
CA GLY A 127 -0.35 12.32 1.26
C GLY A 127 -0.95 10.94 1.04
N VAL A 128 -2.25 10.94 0.75
CA VAL A 128 -3.01 9.76 0.37
C VAL A 128 -3.90 10.08 -0.82
N HIS A 129 -4.12 9.08 -1.68
CA HIS A 129 -5.10 9.15 -2.75
C HIS A 129 -6.01 7.93 -2.69
N ARG A 130 -7.29 8.15 -2.41
CA ARG A 130 -8.31 7.10 -2.41
C ARG A 130 -8.83 6.90 -3.83
N LYS A 131 -8.96 5.65 -4.26
CA LYS A 131 -9.53 5.28 -5.57
C LYS A 131 -10.93 5.87 -5.70
N LEU A 132 -11.12 6.76 -6.66
CA LEU A 132 -12.40 7.48 -6.82
C LEU A 132 -13.54 6.58 -7.31
N MET A 133 -13.22 5.55 -8.09
CA MET A 133 -14.20 4.70 -8.76
C MET A 133 -13.86 3.22 -8.56
N PRO A 134 -14.22 2.61 -7.42
CA PRO A 134 -14.15 1.16 -7.29
C PRO A 134 -14.98 0.47 -8.38
N THR A 135 -14.44 -0.59 -8.99
CA THR A 135 -15.02 -1.23 -10.17
C THR A 135 -15.87 -2.45 -9.78
N GLY A 136 -17.11 -2.49 -10.22
CA GLY A 136 -17.98 -3.69 -10.09
C GLY A 136 -18.02 -4.25 -8.66
N GLY A 137 -17.50 -5.46 -8.47
CA GLY A 137 -17.45 -6.15 -7.18
C GLY A 137 -16.65 -5.45 -6.08
N GLU A 138 -15.68 -4.59 -6.44
CA GLU A 138 -14.90 -3.81 -5.46
C GLU A 138 -15.77 -2.91 -4.59
N ARG A 139 -16.91 -2.45 -5.10
CA ARG A 139 -17.88 -1.62 -4.37
C ARG A 139 -18.55 -2.33 -3.19
N THR A 140 -18.40 -3.63 -3.08
CA THR A 140 -18.83 -4.39 -1.90
C THR A 140 -17.83 -4.32 -0.75
N VAL A 141 -16.62 -3.80 -1.02
CA VAL A 141 -15.52 -3.70 -0.06
C VAL A 141 -15.13 -2.26 0.20
N TRP A 142 -14.98 -1.45 -0.85
CA TRP A 142 -14.49 -0.08 -0.75
C TRP A 142 -15.60 0.96 -0.98
N GLY A 143 -15.59 2.00 -0.12
CA GLY A 143 -16.47 3.18 -0.23
C GLY A 143 -15.97 4.23 -1.23
#